data_8ff3ff4e59bda2ef85496f53d282b4ef
#
_entry.id   8ff3ff4e59bda2ef85496f53d282b4ef
#
_cell.length_a   1.000
_cell.length_b   1.000
_cell.length_c   1.000
_cell.angle_alpha   90.00
_cell.angle_beta   90.00
_cell.angle_gamma   90.00
#
_symmetry.space_group_name_H-M   'P 1'
#
loop_
_entity.id
_entity.type
_entity.pdbx_description
1 polymer ?
#
loop_
_entity_poly.entity_id
_entity_poly.type
_entity_poly.pdbx_seq_one_letter_code
_entity_poly.pdbx_strand_id
1 'polypeptide(L)'
;VIHYDIPKSLESYYQETGRAGRDGGEGHCLAYYSYKDVEKLEKFLSGKPVAEQEIGFALLQEVVAYAETSMSRRKFLLHYFGEEYDNETGEGGNMDDNVRNPKTKVEAMNEVVKLLQVVKETKHIYKSKEIVFTLIGRVNAVIKAHKTDTQSFFGSGADHDEKFWMALLRQVLVDGLLAKDIETY
;
A
#
# COMPACT_ATOMS: atom_id res chain seq x y z
N VAL A 1 -13.83 1.25 18.82
CA VAL A 1 -13.61 0.02 18.04
C VAL A 1 -12.12 -0.19 17.87
N ILE A 2 -11.65 -1.42 18.03
CA ILE A 2 -10.24 -1.80 17.85
C ILE A 2 -10.19 -2.92 16.81
N HIS A 3 -9.47 -2.69 15.71
CA HIS A 3 -9.13 -3.70 14.73
C HIS A 3 -7.71 -4.21 15.00
N TYR A 4 -7.60 -5.46 15.40
CA TYR A 4 -6.30 -6.12 15.62
C TYR A 4 -5.65 -6.52 14.30
N ASP A 5 -6.45 -6.95 13.33
CA ASP A 5 -6.08 -7.18 11.94
C ASP A 5 -6.88 -6.23 11.04
N ILE A 6 -6.31 -5.83 9.91
CA ILE A 6 -7.02 -4.99 8.95
C ILE A 6 -8.19 -5.74 8.31
N PRO A 7 -9.36 -5.10 8.12
CA PRO A 7 -10.49 -5.66 7.38
C PRO A 7 -10.14 -5.95 5.91
N LYS A 8 -10.95 -6.76 5.27
CA LYS A 8 -10.74 -7.17 3.86
C LYS A 8 -11.14 -6.08 2.85
N SER A 9 -11.93 -5.11 3.27
CA SER A 9 -12.41 -4.01 2.43
C SER A 9 -12.69 -2.77 3.26
N LEU A 10 -12.74 -1.60 2.62
CA LEU A 10 -13.08 -0.34 3.27
C LEU A 10 -14.53 -0.31 3.73
N GLU A 11 -15.45 -0.99 3.02
CA GLU A 11 -16.84 -1.11 3.43
C GLU A 11 -16.95 -1.86 4.76
N SER A 12 -16.22 -2.97 4.91
CA SER A 12 -16.18 -3.71 6.18
C SER A 12 -15.61 -2.84 7.30
N TYR A 13 -14.51 -2.13 7.03
CA TYR A 13 -13.92 -1.18 7.97
C TYR A 13 -14.93 -0.11 8.40
N TYR A 14 -15.61 0.52 7.43
CA TYR A 14 -16.60 1.56 7.68
C TYR A 14 -17.79 1.04 8.52
N GLN A 15 -18.33 -0.11 8.17
CA GLN A 15 -19.44 -0.75 8.91
C GLN A 15 -19.04 -1.08 10.36
N GLU A 16 -17.81 -1.54 10.57
CA GLU A 16 -17.31 -1.90 11.89
C GLU A 16 -16.98 -0.67 12.73
N THR A 17 -16.35 0.35 12.16
CA THR A 17 -16.06 1.62 12.85
C THR A 17 -17.32 2.42 13.14
N GLY A 18 -18.34 2.35 12.28
CA GLY A 18 -19.66 2.94 12.50
C GLY A 18 -20.43 2.39 13.70
N ARG A 19 -19.89 1.39 14.38
CA ARG A 19 -20.43 0.92 15.68
C ARG A 19 -19.95 1.76 16.86
N ALA A 20 -18.88 2.55 16.69
CA ALA A 20 -18.45 3.50 17.70
C ALA A 20 -19.36 4.75 17.68
N GLY A 21 -19.70 5.28 18.85
CA GLY A 21 -20.50 6.51 18.95
C GLY A 21 -21.98 6.38 18.59
N ARG A 22 -22.56 5.18 18.56
CA ARG A 22 -24.00 4.97 18.27
C ARG A 22 -24.95 5.65 19.26
N ASP A 23 -24.45 5.96 20.43
CA ASP A 23 -25.15 6.68 21.49
C ASP A 23 -25.07 8.22 21.32
N GLY A 24 -24.46 8.70 20.21
CA GLY A 24 -24.24 10.12 19.95
C GLY A 24 -22.98 10.67 20.62
N GLY A 25 -22.21 9.85 21.33
CA GLY A 25 -20.95 10.22 21.93
C GLY A 25 -19.75 10.12 20.96
N GLU A 26 -18.59 10.59 21.40
CA GLU A 26 -17.35 10.43 20.63
C GLU A 26 -16.93 8.96 20.55
N GLY A 27 -16.60 8.50 19.34
CA GLY A 27 -16.16 7.16 19.07
C GLY A 27 -14.68 7.10 18.67
N HIS A 28 -13.87 6.31 19.38
CA HIS A 28 -12.49 6.08 19.02
C HIS A 28 -12.35 4.80 18.20
N CYS A 29 -11.68 4.91 17.04
CA CYS A 29 -11.35 3.79 16.18
C CYS A 29 -9.84 3.66 16.06
N LEU A 30 -9.32 2.48 16.41
CA LEU A 30 -7.92 2.14 16.31
C LEU A 30 -7.77 0.91 15.42
N ALA A 31 -6.90 0.98 14.43
CA ALA A 31 -6.54 -0.17 13.62
C ALA A 31 -5.03 -0.42 13.68
N TYR A 32 -4.64 -1.64 13.99
CA TYR A 32 -3.26 -2.08 13.80
C TYR A 32 -3.06 -2.48 12.35
N TYR A 33 -1.97 -2.00 11.76
CA TYR A 33 -1.64 -2.27 10.37
C TYR A 33 -0.21 -2.80 10.26
N SER A 34 -0.07 -3.89 9.53
CA SER A 34 1.21 -4.45 9.13
C SER A 34 1.10 -4.99 7.71
N TYR A 35 2.11 -4.73 6.89
CA TYR A 35 2.13 -5.29 5.53
C TYR A 35 2.14 -6.83 5.51
N LYS A 36 2.61 -7.47 6.59
CA LYS A 36 2.49 -8.93 6.75
C LYS A 36 1.05 -9.42 6.79
N ASP A 37 0.12 -8.60 7.27
CA ASP A 37 -1.29 -8.95 7.27
C ASP A 37 -1.88 -8.86 5.86
N VAL A 38 -1.41 -7.92 5.06
CA VAL A 38 -1.72 -7.85 3.62
C VAL A 38 -1.26 -9.13 2.91
N GLU A 39 -0.02 -9.57 3.14
CA GLU A 39 0.51 -10.82 2.55
C GLU A 39 -0.30 -12.06 2.94
N LYS A 40 -0.81 -12.12 4.18
CA LYS A 40 -1.70 -13.20 4.62
C LYS A 40 -3.03 -13.19 3.87
N LEU A 41 -3.62 -11.99 3.71
CA LEU A 41 -4.88 -11.82 2.99
C LEU A 41 -4.70 -12.13 1.49
N GLU A 42 -3.60 -11.71 0.88
CA GLU A 42 -3.25 -12.06 -0.50
C GLU A 42 -3.19 -13.58 -0.69
N LYS A 43 -2.49 -14.30 0.20
CA LYS A 43 -2.43 -15.77 0.18
C LYS A 43 -3.81 -16.42 0.32
N PHE A 44 -4.65 -15.88 1.18
CA PHE A 44 -6.01 -16.38 1.35
C PHE A 44 -6.85 -16.18 0.08
N LEU A 45 -6.69 -15.04 -0.59
CA LEU A 45 -7.38 -14.73 -1.83
C LEU A 45 -6.90 -15.62 -2.99
N SER A 46 -5.61 -15.93 -3.09
CA SER A 46 -5.05 -16.76 -4.15
C SER A 46 -5.59 -18.21 -4.18
N GLY A 47 -6.20 -18.67 -3.09
CA GLY A 47 -6.89 -19.96 -3.04
C GLY A 47 -8.34 -19.97 -3.55
N LYS A 48 -8.85 -18.81 -4.01
CA LYS A 48 -10.24 -18.66 -4.46
C LYS A 48 -10.38 -18.74 -5.99
N PRO A 49 -11.62 -18.87 -6.53
CA PRO A 49 -11.86 -18.74 -7.97
C PRO A 49 -11.36 -17.39 -8.52
N VAL A 50 -10.85 -17.38 -9.77
CA VAL A 50 -10.20 -16.20 -10.38
C VAL A 50 -11.04 -14.93 -10.29
N ALA A 51 -12.34 -15.00 -10.59
CA ALA A 51 -13.23 -13.84 -10.51
C ALA A 51 -13.35 -13.26 -9.08
N GLU A 52 -13.31 -14.11 -8.05
CA GLU A 52 -13.29 -13.66 -6.66
C GLU A 52 -11.94 -13.11 -6.24
N GLN A 53 -10.84 -13.63 -6.82
CA GLN A 53 -9.51 -13.10 -6.59
C GLN A 53 -9.40 -11.65 -7.05
N GLU A 54 -9.75 -11.35 -8.30
CA GLU A 54 -9.66 -10.00 -8.88
C GLU A 54 -10.40 -8.96 -8.02
N ILE A 55 -11.64 -9.25 -7.65
CA ILE A 55 -12.43 -8.38 -6.78
C ILE A 55 -11.78 -8.26 -5.40
N GLY A 56 -11.40 -9.38 -4.80
CA GLY A 56 -10.80 -9.39 -3.47
C GLY A 56 -9.48 -8.61 -3.39
N PHE A 57 -8.66 -8.71 -4.42
CA PHE A 57 -7.41 -7.95 -4.51
C PHE A 57 -7.65 -6.46 -4.71
N ALA A 58 -8.60 -6.06 -5.55
CA ALA A 58 -8.97 -4.67 -5.72
C ALA A 58 -9.42 -4.04 -4.38
N LEU A 59 -10.32 -4.71 -3.66
CA LEU A 59 -10.78 -4.27 -2.35
C LEU A 59 -9.64 -4.19 -1.31
N LEU A 60 -8.71 -5.15 -1.33
CA LEU A 60 -7.55 -5.15 -0.45
C LEU A 60 -6.60 -3.99 -0.77
N GLN A 61 -6.38 -3.66 -2.04
CA GLN A 61 -5.56 -2.51 -2.43
C GLN A 61 -6.15 -1.18 -1.92
N GLU A 62 -7.47 -1.03 -1.91
CA GLU A 62 -8.13 0.15 -1.33
C GLU A 62 -7.89 0.26 0.18
N VAL A 63 -7.94 -0.86 0.90
CA VAL A 63 -7.59 -0.88 2.35
C VAL A 63 -6.13 -0.53 2.58
N VAL A 64 -5.22 -1.03 1.76
CA VAL A 64 -3.79 -0.68 1.83
C VAL A 64 -3.59 0.80 1.55
N ALA A 65 -4.23 1.34 0.50
CA ALA A 65 -4.19 2.75 0.17
C ALA A 65 -4.66 3.63 1.35
N TYR A 66 -5.76 3.25 1.98
CA TYR A 66 -6.27 3.91 3.17
C TYR A 66 -5.31 3.83 4.37
N ALA A 67 -4.71 2.67 4.62
CA ALA A 67 -3.80 2.47 5.74
C ALA A 67 -2.49 3.25 5.56
N GLU A 68 -1.97 3.34 4.35
CA GLU A 68 -0.67 3.96 4.05
C GLU A 68 -0.75 5.43 3.63
N THR A 69 -1.95 5.97 3.34
CA THR A 69 -2.11 7.37 2.94
C THR A 69 -1.59 8.35 3.99
N SER A 70 -1.10 9.50 3.54
CA SER A 70 -0.83 10.68 4.37
C SER A 70 -1.97 11.71 4.33
N MET A 71 -3.01 11.46 3.51
CA MET A 71 -4.22 12.28 3.43
C MET A 71 -5.05 12.12 4.70
N SER A 72 -5.91 13.11 5.02
CA SER A 72 -6.94 12.94 6.05
C SER A 72 -7.71 11.63 5.81
N ARG A 73 -7.79 10.79 6.84
CA ARG A 73 -8.48 9.51 6.74
C ARG A 73 -9.96 9.68 6.49
N ARG A 74 -10.54 10.72 7.06
CA ARG A 74 -11.95 11.06 6.84
C ARG A 74 -12.17 11.47 5.39
N LYS A 75 -11.31 12.34 4.83
CA LYS A 75 -11.37 12.76 3.43
C LYS A 75 -11.24 11.57 2.49
N PHE A 76 -10.28 10.68 2.75
CA PHE A 76 -10.08 9.47 1.94
C PHE A 76 -11.34 8.59 1.94
N LEU A 77 -11.89 8.33 3.13
CA LEU A 77 -13.04 7.43 3.29
C LEU A 77 -14.30 8.01 2.64
N LEU A 78 -14.58 9.31 2.85
CA LEU A 78 -15.73 9.98 2.24
C LEU A 78 -15.61 10.02 0.71
N HIS A 79 -14.41 10.31 0.19
CA HIS A 79 -14.15 10.26 -1.24
C HIS A 79 -14.37 8.86 -1.83
N TYR A 80 -13.95 7.80 -1.12
CA TYR A 80 -14.19 6.42 -1.53
C TYR A 80 -15.69 6.12 -1.69
N PHE A 81 -16.54 6.69 -0.85
CA PHE A 81 -18.00 6.56 -0.94
C PHE A 81 -18.67 7.60 -1.86
N GLY A 82 -17.88 8.38 -2.60
CA GLY A 82 -18.38 9.35 -3.58
C GLY A 82 -18.80 10.69 -2.97
N GLU A 83 -18.39 10.99 -1.74
CA GLU A 83 -18.66 12.25 -1.07
C GLU A 83 -17.47 13.22 -1.17
N GLU A 84 -17.75 14.48 -1.48
CA GLU A 84 -16.74 15.55 -1.38
C GLU A 84 -16.64 16.04 0.06
N TYR A 85 -15.40 16.16 0.55
CA TYR A 85 -15.12 16.60 1.90
C TYR A 85 -13.87 17.47 1.95
N ASP A 86 -14.02 18.65 2.55
CA ASP A 86 -12.91 19.53 2.89
C ASP A 86 -12.56 19.38 4.37
N ASN A 87 -11.37 18.91 4.68
CA ASN A 87 -10.93 18.71 6.06
C ASN A 87 -10.53 20.00 6.79
N GLU A 88 -10.44 21.15 6.11
CA GLU A 88 -10.16 22.44 6.74
C GLU A 88 -11.44 23.08 7.31
N THR A 89 -12.55 22.93 6.58
CA THR A 89 -13.84 23.56 6.92
C THR A 89 -14.91 22.56 7.36
N GLY A 90 -14.70 21.28 7.08
CA GLY A 90 -15.66 20.22 7.36
C GLY A 90 -15.69 19.79 8.84
N GLU A 91 -16.84 19.35 9.29
CA GLU A 91 -17.03 18.83 10.65
C GLU A 91 -16.10 17.64 10.90
N GLY A 92 -15.36 17.66 12.00
CA GLY A 92 -14.42 16.59 12.40
C GLY A 92 -13.13 16.55 11.57
N GLY A 93 -12.76 17.63 10.88
CA GLY A 93 -11.59 17.70 10.03
C GLY A 93 -10.26 17.42 10.73
N ASN A 94 -10.18 17.60 12.06
CA ASN A 94 -8.98 17.37 12.86
C ASN A 94 -9.04 16.09 13.72
N MET A 95 -9.94 15.16 13.42
CA MET A 95 -10.17 13.98 14.28
C MET A 95 -9.19 12.84 14.03
N ASP A 96 -8.62 12.73 12.85
CA ASP A 96 -7.76 11.61 12.48
C ASP A 96 -6.26 11.83 12.76
N ASP A 97 -5.51 10.73 12.80
CA ASP A 97 -4.09 10.70 13.14
C ASP A 97 -3.21 11.44 12.10
N ASN A 98 -3.54 11.39 10.82
CA ASN A 98 -2.78 12.04 9.75
C ASN A 98 -2.89 13.56 9.81
N VAL A 99 -4.05 14.09 10.20
CA VAL A 99 -4.25 15.54 10.36
C VAL A 99 -3.59 16.03 11.67
N ARG A 100 -3.71 15.26 12.76
CA ARG A 100 -3.08 15.61 14.03
C ARG A 100 -1.56 15.52 14.01
N ASN A 101 -1.01 14.58 13.22
CA ASN A 101 0.42 14.33 13.09
C ASN A 101 0.78 14.22 11.60
N PRO A 102 0.82 15.35 10.87
CA PRO A 102 1.07 15.32 9.44
C PRO A 102 2.46 14.73 9.14
N LYS A 103 2.49 13.79 8.21
CA LYS A 103 3.74 13.14 7.79
C LYS A 103 4.54 14.10 6.91
N THR A 104 5.85 14.12 7.10
CA THR A 104 6.77 14.85 6.22
C THR A 104 6.71 14.23 4.82
N LYS A 105 6.42 15.05 3.82
CA LYS A 105 6.48 14.66 2.41
C LYS A 105 7.90 14.85 1.90
N VAL A 106 8.36 13.90 1.10
CA VAL A 106 9.69 13.93 0.47
C VAL A 106 9.48 13.94 -1.04
N GLU A 107 10.24 14.78 -1.73
CA GLU A 107 10.32 14.72 -3.19
C GLU A 107 11.10 13.46 -3.57
N ALA A 108 10.50 12.57 -4.36
CA ALA A 108 11.06 11.27 -4.73
C ALA A 108 10.86 10.93 -6.22
N MET A 109 10.69 11.93 -7.08
CA MET A 109 10.44 11.69 -8.51
C MET A 109 11.56 10.88 -9.16
N ASN A 110 12.82 11.19 -8.84
CA ASN A 110 13.98 10.48 -9.40
C ASN A 110 13.98 9.00 -8.96
N GLU A 111 13.64 8.74 -7.72
CA GLU A 111 13.54 7.39 -7.16
C GLU A 111 12.39 6.61 -7.77
N VAL A 112 11.25 7.26 -8.00
CA VAL A 112 10.12 6.65 -8.73
C VAL A 112 10.55 6.25 -10.13
N VAL A 113 11.23 7.12 -10.86
CA VAL A 113 11.74 6.81 -12.21
C VAL A 113 12.73 5.64 -12.18
N LYS A 114 13.68 5.62 -11.23
CA LYS A 114 14.63 4.49 -11.06
C LYS A 114 13.88 3.17 -10.81
N LEU A 115 12.89 3.18 -9.93
CA LEU A 115 12.09 2.00 -9.59
C LEU A 115 11.32 1.48 -10.82
N LEU A 116 10.61 2.36 -11.53
CA LEU A 116 9.87 2.00 -12.74
C LEU A 116 10.80 1.46 -13.84
N GLN A 117 12.00 2.05 -13.98
CA GLN A 117 13.00 1.56 -14.92
C GLN A 117 13.48 0.15 -14.57
N VAL A 118 13.76 -0.15 -13.31
CA VAL A 118 14.14 -1.51 -12.87
C VAL A 118 13.03 -2.51 -13.14
N VAL A 119 11.78 -2.17 -12.86
CA VAL A 119 10.62 -3.03 -13.19
C VAL A 119 10.56 -3.33 -14.68
N LYS A 120 10.72 -2.31 -15.52
CA LYS A 120 10.73 -2.46 -17.00
C LYS A 120 11.89 -3.32 -17.49
N GLU A 121 13.12 -3.05 -17.02
CA GLU A 121 14.32 -3.78 -17.44
C GLU A 121 14.31 -5.24 -16.98
N THR A 122 13.68 -5.55 -15.86
CA THR A 122 13.47 -6.92 -15.38
C THR A 122 12.26 -7.61 -16.03
N LYS A 123 11.64 -7.00 -17.03
CA LYS A 123 10.53 -7.55 -17.83
C LYS A 123 9.33 -8.01 -16.98
N HIS A 124 9.08 -7.33 -15.86
CA HIS A 124 7.96 -7.58 -14.95
C HIS A 124 7.94 -8.99 -14.31
N ILE A 125 9.07 -9.70 -14.27
CA ILE A 125 9.14 -11.10 -13.75
C ILE A 125 9.43 -11.18 -12.25
N TYR A 126 9.74 -10.05 -11.62
CA TYR A 126 10.17 -10.02 -10.23
C TYR A 126 9.04 -9.68 -9.27
N LYS A 127 9.08 -10.30 -8.09
CA LYS A 127 8.28 -9.88 -6.94
C LYS A 127 8.87 -8.62 -6.33
N SER A 128 8.10 -7.95 -5.50
CA SER A 128 8.51 -6.71 -4.81
C SER A 128 9.89 -6.80 -4.15
N LYS A 129 10.19 -7.93 -3.53
CA LYS A 129 11.46 -8.19 -2.85
C LYS A 129 12.65 -8.19 -3.83
N GLU A 130 12.53 -8.85 -4.96
CA GLU A 130 13.58 -8.92 -5.98
C GLU A 130 13.79 -7.58 -6.68
N ILE A 131 12.73 -6.80 -6.89
CA ILE A 131 12.84 -5.41 -7.38
C ILE A 131 13.68 -4.57 -6.41
N VAL A 132 13.33 -4.60 -5.13
CA VAL A 132 14.05 -3.82 -4.10
C VAL A 132 15.49 -4.33 -3.96
N PHE A 133 15.72 -5.63 -3.97
CA PHE A 133 17.07 -6.19 -3.92
C PHE A 133 17.93 -5.79 -5.13
N THR A 134 17.32 -5.72 -6.31
CA THR A 134 18.00 -5.22 -7.52
C THR A 134 18.40 -3.75 -7.35
N LEU A 135 17.51 -2.91 -6.82
CA LEU A 135 17.80 -1.49 -6.57
C LEU A 135 18.95 -1.30 -5.56
N ILE A 136 18.93 -2.01 -4.45
CA ILE A 136 19.99 -1.84 -3.41
C ILE A 136 21.25 -2.65 -3.69
N GLY A 137 21.33 -3.40 -4.80
CA GLY A 137 22.51 -4.22 -5.13
C GLY A 137 22.65 -5.49 -4.27
N ARG A 138 21.54 -6.03 -3.74
CA ARG A 138 21.55 -7.25 -2.96
C ARG A 138 21.26 -8.47 -3.83
N VAL A 139 22.11 -9.48 -3.77
CA VAL A 139 21.97 -10.71 -4.55
C VAL A 139 21.17 -11.77 -3.76
N ASN A 140 20.28 -12.47 -4.47
CA ASN A 140 19.65 -13.71 -4.02
C ASN A 140 19.67 -14.76 -5.15
N ALA A 141 19.14 -15.94 -4.91
CA ALA A 141 19.14 -17.05 -5.87
C ALA A 141 18.38 -16.69 -7.17
N VAL A 142 17.27 -15.97 -7.07
CA VAL A 142 16.45 -15.53 -8.23
C VAL A 142 17.21 -14.52 -9.08
N ILE A 143 17.81 -13.50 -8.48
CA ILE A 143 18.62 -12.49 -9.17
C ILE A 143 19.81 -13.12 -9.89
N LYS A 144 20.49 -14.10 -9.26
CA LYS A 144 21.57 -14.87 -9.91
C LYS A 144 21.08 -15.71 -11.09
N ALA A 145 19.97 -16.40 -10.93
CA ALA A 145 19.40 -17.23 -12.00
C ALA A 145 19.10 -16.43 -13.26
N HIS A 146 18.64 -15.20 -13.10
CA HIS A 146 18.36 -14.27 -14.21
C HIS A 146 19.56 -13.40 -14.60
N LYS A 147 20.72 -13.57 -13.97
CA LYS A 147 21.95 -12.76 -14.22
C LYS A 147 21.73 -11.25 -14.09
N THR A 148 20.79 -10.82 -13.26
CA THR A 148 20.47 -9.41 -13.04
C THR A 148 21.58 -8.68 -12.30
N ASP A 149 22.35 -9.40 -11.47
CA ASP A 149 23.55 -8.90 -10.77
C ASP A 149 24.68 -8.44 -11.71
N THR A 150 24.62 -8.79 -13.00
CA THR A 150 25.58 -8.34 -14.03
C THR A 150 25.06 -7.17 -14.88
N GLN A 151 23.86 -6.70 -14.65
CA GLN A 151 23.25 -5.62 -15.42
C GLN A 151 23.64 -4.23 -14.87
N SER A 152 23.67 -3.23 -15.74
CA SER A 152 24.09 -1.87 -15.38
C SER A 152 23.17 -1.17 -14.38
N PHE A 153 21.90 -1.58 -14.31
CA PHE A 153 20.92 -1.01 -13.37
C PHE A 153 20.94 -1.68 -11.99
N PHE A 154 21.72 -2.76 -11.82
CA PHE A 154 21.85 -3.42 -10.53
C PHE A 154 22.60 -2.51 -9.55
N GLY A 155 22.00 -2.28 -8.37
CA GLY A 155 22.55 -1.37 -7.36
C GLY A 155 22.30 0.12 -7.66
N SER A 156 21.48 0.46 -8.66
CA SER A 156 21.22 1.86 -9.02
C SER A 156 20.53 2.69 -7.93
N GLY A 157 19.94 2.05 -6.94
CA GLY A 157 19.27 2.65 -5.79
C GLY A 157 19.97 2.39 -4.45
N ALA A 158 21.28 2.08 -4.47
CA ALA A 158 22.06 1.81 -3.25
C ALA A 158 22.24 3.02 -2.32
N ASP A 159 21.81 4.20 -2.75
CA ASP A 159 21.73 5.45 -1.98
C ASP A 159 20.62 5.43 -0.91
N HIS A 160 19.66 4.52 -1.01
CA HIS A 160 18.59 4.32 -0.03
C HIS A 160 18.53 2.87 0.47
N ASP A 161 17.97 2.68 1.66
CA ASP A 161 17.84 1.37 2.28
C ASP A 161 16.61 0.56 1.76
N GLU A 162 16.55 -0.70 2.18
CA GLU A 162 15.45 -1.62 1.83
C GLU A 162 14.08 -1.08 2.28
N LYS A 163 14.02 -0.42 3.44
CA LYS A 163 12.78 0.15 3.98
C LYS A 163 12.23 1.27 3.11
N PHE A 164 13.09 2.17 2.67
CA PHE A 164 12.73 3.26 1.78
C PHE A 164 12.14 2.73 0.47
N TRP A 165 12.85 1.81 -0.20
CA TRP A 165 12.41 1.26 -1.47
C TRP A 165 11.13 0.42 -1.37
N MET A 166 10.95 -0.32 -0.28
CA MET A 166 9.68 -1.03 -0.03
C MET A 166 8.52 -0.07 0.19
N ALA A 167 8.73 1.03 0.92
CA ALA A 167 7.70 2.05 1.11
C ALA A 167 7.36 2.77 -0.20
N LEU A 168 8.37 3.14 -1.00
CA LEU A 168 8.18 3.77 -2.30
C LEU A 168 7.45 2.86 -3.27
N LEU A 169 7.82 1.58 -3.33
CA LEU A 169 7.14 0.59 -4.18
C LEU A 169 5.65 0.45 -3.82
N ARG A 170 5.32 0.42 -2.52
CA ARG A 170 3.91 0.43 -2.09
C ARG A 170 3.18 1.70 -2.50
N GLN A 171 3.82 2.86 -2.33
CA GLN A 171 3.22 4.13 -2.75
C GLN A 171 2.94 4.16 -4.26
N VAL A 172 3.88 3.72 -5.07
CA VAL A 172 3.75 3.65 -6.54
C VAL A 172 2.63 2.69 -6.98
N LEU A 173 2.40 1.59 -6.23
CA LEU A 173 1.25 0.69 -6.43
C LEU A 173 -0.06 1.37 -6.04
N VAL A 174 -0.11 2.07 -4.91
CA VAL A 174 -1.28 2.82 -4.44
C VAL A 174 -1.66 3.93 -5.41
N ASP A 175 -0.67 4.64 -5.95
CA ASP A 175 -0.87 5.72 -6.93
C ASP A 175 -1.21 5.20 -8.34
N GLY A 176 -1.29 3.87 -8.53
CA GLY A 176 -1.65 3.25 -9.80
C GLY A 176 -0.59 3.35 -10.90
N LEU A 177 0.65 3.74 -10.56
CA LEU A 177 1.77 3.79 -11.51
C LEU A 177 2.35 2.40 -11.81
N LEU A 178 2.10 1.43 -10.94
CA LEU A 178 2.35 0.01 -11.14
C LEU A 178 1.11 -0.78 -10.74
N ALA A 179 0.95 -1.95 -11.35
CA ALA A 179 -0.02 -2.96 -10.94
C ALA A 179 0.70 -4.26 -10.59
N LYS A 180 0.16 -5.02 -9.64
CA LYS A 180 0.60 -6.40 -9.41
C LYS A 180 -0.10 -7.30 -10.41
N ASP A 181 0.68 -8.10 -11.12
CA ASP A 181 0.16 -9.24 -11.85
C ASP A 181 -0.07 -10.39 -10.84
N ILE A 182 -1.31 -10.89 -10.82
CA ILE A 182 -1.76 -11.90 -9.86
C ILE A 182 -1.78 -13.28 -10.51
N GLU A 183 -1.53 -13.36 -11.80
CA GLU A 183 -1.42 -14.63 -12.49
C GLU A 183 -0.18 -15.38 -12.03
N THR A 184 -0.41 -16.54 -11.46
CA THR A 184 0.56 -17.56 -11.08
C THR A 184 1.10 -17.54 -9.65
N TYR A 185 0.36 -18.20 -8.81
CA TYR A 185 0.95 -18.96 -7.72
C TYR A 185 0.51 -20.43 -7.82
#